data_9c389f509ac6e82c9863c6a055277f76
#
_entry.id   9c389f509ac6e82c9863c6a055277f76
#
_cell.length_a   1.000
_cell.length_b   1.000
_cell.length_c   1.000
_cell.angle_alpha   90.00
_cell.angle_beta   90.00
_cell.angle_gamma   90.00
#
_symmetry.space_group_name_H-M   'P 1'
#
loop_
_entity.id
_entity.type
_entity.pdbx_description
1 polymer ?
#
loop_
_entity_poly.entity_id
_entity_poly.type
_entity_poly.pdbx_seq_one_letter_code
_entity_poly.pdbx_strand_id
1 'polypeptide(L)'
;MTIENPQPASSRSMPEMVVEWALFASRWILAPLYLGMIPVLVGILIVFLRELFTELSHIGNMESEQIIVLALSLIDLSLTSNLLLIVIFAGYENFVSKIHIGEHEDRPSWMGTVDFSNMKIKLIASIVAISAIALLRAFLPLADAGARVDPVQLRWLVTIHLTFVVSGVLLAVMDWITSRAESHAPAARADLAP
;
A
#
# COMPACT_ATOMS: atom_id res chain seq x y z
N MET A 1 39.22 22.59 38.82
CA MET A 1 38.00 21.79 39.06
C MET A 1 36.82 22.73 38.91
N THR A 2 36.38 22.91 37.64
CA THR A 2 35.34 23.89 37.29
C THR A 2 34.02 23.13 37.30
N ILE A 3 33.15 23.48 38.23
CA ILE A 3 31.82 22.87 38.37
C ILE A 3 30.96 23.46 37.24
N GLU A 4 30.68 22.62 36.27
CA GLU A 4 29.79 22.93 35.15
C GLU A 4 28.36 22.98 35.70
N ASN A 5 27.79 24.16 35.72
CA ASN A 5 26.47 24.46 36.22
C ASN A 5 25.43 23.85 35.24
N PRO A 6 24.58 22.90 35.65
CA PRO A 6 23.58 22.34 34.72
C PRO A 6 22.62 23.46 34.32
N GLN A 7 22.55 23.72 33.01
CA GLN A 7 21.59 24.64 32.43
C GLN A 7 20.18 24.25 32.87
N PRO A 8 19.34 25.18 33.36
CA PRO A 8 17.97 24.85 33.73
C PRO A 8 17.21 24.43 32.45
N ALA A 9 16.61 23.27 32.50
CA ALA A 9 15.70 22.78 31.45
C ALA A 9 14.69 23.90 31.18
N SER A 10 14.65 24.41 29.94
CA SER A 10 13.72 25.43 29.51
C SER A 10 12.30 25.01 29.88
N SER A 11 11.66 25.72 30.79
CA SER A 11 10.27 25.49 31.17
C SER A 11 9.39 25.73 29.93
N ARG A 12 8.95 24.63 29.29
CA ARG A 12 8.01 24.71 28.16
C ARG A 12 6.78 25.48 28.60
N SER A 13 6.36 26.46 27.81
CA SER A 13 5.18 27.26 28.12
C SER A 13 3.90 26.36 28.09
N MET A 14 2.95 26.63 28.98
CA MET A 14 1.68 25.88 29.04
C MET A 14 0.96 25.82 27.67
N PRO A 15 0.91 26.87 26.84
CA PRO A 15 0.30 26.82 25.52
C PRO A 15 1.05 25.89 24.55
N GLU A 16 2.38 25.79 24.63
CA GLU A 16 3.16 24.86 23.80
C GLU A 16 2.80 23.41 24.14
N MET A 17 2.68 23.08 25.43
CA MET A 17 2.33 21.74 25.89
C MET A 17 0.91 21.33 25.47
N VAL A 18 -0.05 22.25 25.47
CA VAL A 18 -1.42 22.01 25.00
C VAL A 18 -1.46 21.80 23.51
N VAL A 19 -0.72 22.59 22.73
CA VAL A 19 -0.63 22.43 21.27
C VAL A 19 0.06 21.13 20.90
N GLU A 20 1.17 20.77 21.53
CA GLU A 20 1.85 19.50 21.33
C GLU A 20 0.90 18.32 21.62
N TRP A 21 0.22 18.35 22.76
CA TRP A 21 -0.74 17.31 23.13
C TRP A 21 -1.88 17.19 22.10
N ALA A 22 -2.44 18.31 21.67
CA ALA A 22 -3.52 18.32 20.67
C ALA A 22 -3.05 17.76 19.31
N LEU A 23 -1.84 18.12 18.88
CA LEU A 23 -1.23 17.58 17.66
C LEU A 23 -0.98 16.06 17.76
N PHE A 24 -0.46 15.58 18.90
CA PHE A 24 -0.28 14.15 19.11
C PHE A 24 -1.60 13.39 19.25
N ALA A 25 -2.61 13.99 19.88
CA ALA A 25 -3.94 13.38 20.00
C ALA A 25 -4.71 13.32 18.67
N SER A 26 -4.48 14.30 17.77
CA SER A 26 -5.17 14.36 16.47
C SER A 26 -4.90 13.14 15.60
N ARG A 27 -3.74 12.48 15.72
CA ARG A 27 -3.41 11.25 14.99
C ARG A 27 -4.40 10.09 15.26
N TRP A 28 -5.01 10.06 16.47
CA TRP A 28 -6.00 9.04 16.84
C TRP A 28 -7.32 9.19 16.07
N ILE A 29 -7.57 10.35 15.43
CA ILE A 29 -8.70 10.56 14.52
C ILE A 29 -8.59 9.67 13.28
N LEU A 30 -7.37 9.26 12.90
CA LEU A 30 -7.13 8.37 11.77
C LEU A 30 -7.38 6.88 12.11
N ALA A 31 -7.30 6.49 13.39
CA ALA A 31 -7.48 5.11 13.82
C ALA A 31 -8.81 4.49 13.34
N PRO A 32 -9.98 5.14 13.54
CA PRO A 32 -11.24 4.60 13.07
C PRO A 32 -11.33 4.47 11.53
N LEU A 33 -10.60 5.28 10.77
CA LEU A 33 -10.57 5.15 9.30
C LEU A 33 -9.90 3.83 8.89
N TYR A 34 -8.75 3.50 9.48
CA TYR A 34 -8.08 2.23 9.20
C TYR A 34 -8.85 1.03 9.72
N LEU A 35 -9.43 1.11 10.92
CA LEU A 35 -10.28 0.06 11.48
C LEU A 35 -11.56 -0.13 10.64
N GLY A 36 -12.12 0.95 10.08
CA GLY A 36 -13.27 0.90 9.20
C GLY A 36 -13.00 0.19 7.86
N MET A 37 -11.74 0.01 7.46
CA MET A 37 -11.38 -0.77 6.27
C MET A 37 -11.40 -2.28 6.52
N ILE A 38 -11.34 -2.76 7.78
CA ILE A 38 -11.38 -4.20 8.10
C ILE A 38 -12.69 -4.85 7.66
N PRO A 39 -13.89 -4.28 7.92
CA PRO A 39 -15.14 -4.80 7.37
C PRO A 39 -15.16 -4.87 5.84
N VAL A 40 -14.49 -3.94 5.15
CA VAL A 40 -14.37 -3.96 3.68
C VAL A 40 -13.54 -5.16 3.24
N LEU A 41 -12.44 -5.47 3.94
CA LEU A 41 -11.63 -6.67 3.69
C LEU A 41 -12.46 -7.96 3.85
N VAL A 42 -13.29 -8.03 4.89
CA VAL A 42 -14.24 -9.14 5.10
C VAL A 42 -15.25 -9.21 3.95
N GLY A 43 -15.75 -8.06 3.48
CA GLY A 43 -16.65 -7.98 2.33
C GLY A 43 -16.02 -8.54 1.06
N ILE A 44 -14.76 -8.22 0.78
CA ILE A 44 -14.02 -8.77 -0.38
C ILE A 44 -13.85 -10.29 -0.23
N LEU A 45 -13.55 -10.78 0.97
CA LEU A 45 -13.46 -12.23 1.22
C LEU A 45 -14.79 -12.93 0.95
N ILE A 46 -15.91 -12.36 1.36
CA ILE A 46 -17.25 -12.91 1.10
C ILE A 46 -17.52 -12.97 -0.42
N VAL A 47 -17.19 -11.91 -1.16
CA VAL A 47 -17.34 -11.89 -2.62
C VAL A 47 -16.45 -12.95 -3.28
N PHE A 48 -15.19 -13.06 -2.85
CA PHE A 48 -14.25 -14.06 -3.33
C PHE A 48 -14.78 -15.48 -3.14
N LEU A 49 -15.23 -15.80 -1.93
CA LEU A 49 -15.77 -17.13 -1.62
C LEU A 49 -17.04 -17.41 -2.41
N ARG A 50 -17.94 -16.44 -2.52
CA ARG A 50 -19.18 -16.59 -3.31
C ARG A 50 -18.86 -16.87 -4.77
N GLU A 51 -17.97 -16.09 -5.38
CA GLU A 51 -17.58 -16.28 -6.79
C GLU A 51 -16.91 -17.64 -6.98
N LEU A 52 -15.95 -17.98 -6.10
CA LEU A 52 -15.29 -19.29 -6.13
C LEU A 52 -16.26 -20.45 -6.07
N PHE A 53 -17.15 -20.49 -5.08
CA PHE A 53 -18.06 -21.63 -4.89
C PHE A 53 -19.16 -21.70 -5.98
N THR A 54 -19.65 -20.55 -6.45
CA THR A 54 -20.65 -20.50 -7.52
C THR A 54 -20.07 -21.06 -8.81
N GLU A 55 -18.90 -20.60 -9.22
CA GLU A 55 -18.29 -20.98 -10.49
C GLU A 55 -17.67 -22.39 -10.42
N LEU A 56 -17.10 -22.80 -9.27
CA LEU A 56 -16.54 -24.12 -9.06
C LEU A 56 -17.61 -25.22 -9.23
N SER A 57 -18.86 -24.95 -8.85
CA SER A 57 -19.96 -25.89 -9.03
C SER A 57 -20.30 -26.15 -10.51
N HIS A 58 -19.90 -25.26 -11.42
CA HIS A 58 -20.17 -25.34 -12.87
C HIS A 58 -18.91 -25.65 -13.69
N ILE A 59 -17.76 -25.86 -13.04
CA ILE A 59 -16.44 -25.97 -13.70
C ILE A 59 -16.37 -27.06 -14.76
N GLY A 60 -17.15 -28.16 -14.60
CA GLY A 60 -17.20 -29.26 -15.56
C GLY A 60 -17.88 -28.90 -16.89
N ASN A 61 -18.63 -27.80 -16.93
CA ASN A 61 -19.35 -27.33 -18.10
C ASN A 61 -18.78 -26.00 -18.65
N MET A 62 -17.70 -25.49 -18.03
CA MET A 62 -17.07 -24.24 -18.43
C MET A 62 -16.15 -24.44 -19.64
N GLU A 63 -16.16 -23.47 -20.54
CA GLU A 63 -15.16 -23.34 -21.58
C GLU A 63 -13.83 -22.81 -20.98
N SER A 64 -12.71 -23.11 -21.64
CA SER A 64 -11.38 -22.71 -21.17
C SER A 64 -11.27 -21.20 -20.93
N GLU A 65 -11.94 -20.39 -21.76
CA GLU A 65 -11.96 -18.93 -21.62
C GLU A 65 -12.67 -18.49 -20.33
N GLN A 66 -13.78 -19.11 -19.98
CA GLN A 66 -14.53 -18.83 -18.75
C GLN A 66 -13.69 -19.14 -17.51
N ILE A 67 -12.91 -20.24 -17.55
CA ILE A 67 -11.98 -20.59 -16.46
C ILE A 67 -10.87 -19.54 -16.31
N ILE A 68 -10.35 -19.02 -17.43
CA ILE A 68 -9.35 -17.93 -17.38
C ILE A 68 -9.94 -16.66 -16.80
N VAL A 69 -11.16 -16.28 -17.20
CA VAL A 69 -11.85 -15.10 -16.65
C VAL A 69 -12.10 -15.25 -15.16
N LEU A 70 -12.54 -16.43 -14.71
CA LEU A 70 -12.70 -16.74 -13.29
C LEU A 70 -11.37 -16.60 -12.53
N ALA A 71 -10.30 -17.21 -13.03
CA ALA A 71 -8.98 -17.12 -12.40
C ALA A 71 -8.51 -15.66 -12.29
N LEU A 72 -8.69 -14.85 -13.34
CA LEU A 72 -8.36 -13.42 -13.32
C LEU A 72 -9.22 -12.64 -12.32
N SER A 73 -10.50 -12.98 -12.17
CA SER A 73 -11.39 -12.36 -11.18
C SER A 73 -10.92 -12.63 -9.75
N LEU A 74 -10.61 -13.89 -9.46
CA LEU A 74 -10.12 -14.28 -8.13
C LEU A 74 -8.75 -13.67 -7.80
N ILE A 75 -7.85 -13.58 -8.80
CA ILE A 75 -6.55 -12.90 -8.64
C ILE A 75 -6.75 -11.40 -8.36
N ASP A 76 -7.65 -10.74 -9.08
CA ASP A 76 -7.97 -9.32 -8.89
C ASP A 76 -8.48 -9.04 -7.47
N LEU A 77 -9.43 -9.83 -6.96
CA LEU A 77 -9.93 -9.74 -5.59
C LEU A 77 -8.81 -9.99 -4.56
N SER A 78 -7.92 -10.96 -4.82
CA SER A 78 -6.78 -11.25 -3.96
C SER A 78 -5.78 -10.10 -3.90
N LEU A 79 -5.43 -9.52 -5.06
CA LEU A 79 -4.53 -8.36 -5.12
C LEU A 79 -5.14 -7.12 -4.45
N THR A 80 -6.44 -6.90 -4.64
CA THR A 80 -7.17 -5.82 -3.99
C THR A 80 -7.17 -6.00 -2.46
N SER A 81 -7.36 -7.22 -1.96
CA SER A 81 -7.27 -7.55 -0.54
C SER A 81 -5.87 -7.27 0.03
N ASN A 82 -4.83 -7.68 -0.69
CA ASN A 82 -3.44 -7.43 -0.30
C ASN A 82 -3.13 -5.93 -0.27
N LEU A 83 -3.59 -5.18 -1.27
CA LEU A 83 -3.45 -3.72 -1.30
C LEU A 83 -4.12 -3.08 -0.08
N LEU A 84 -5.38 -3.47 0.20
CA LEU A 84 -6.13 -2.95 1.33
C LEU A 84 -5.45 -3.29 2.67
N LEU A 85 -4.94 -4.50 2.81
CA LEU A 85 -4.21 -4.94 4.00
C LEU A 85 -2.95 -4.08 4.23
N ILE A 86 -2.16 -3.83 3.18
CA ILE A 86 -0.98 -2.97 3.25
C ILE A 86 -1.37 -1.56 3.68
N VAL A 87 -2.46 -0.99 3.13
CA VAL A 87 -2.95 0.35 3.49
C VAL A 87 -3.36 0.40 4.96
N ILE A 88 -4.08 -0.62 5.47
CA ILE A 88 -4.51 -0.68 6.87
C ILE A 88 -3.30 -0.69 7.80
N PHE A 89 -2.41 -1.66 7.65
CA PHE A 89 -1.27 -1.83 8.56
C PHE A 89 -0.28 -0.68 8.45
N ALA A 90 0.14 -0.36 7.26
CA ALA A 90 1.15 0.67 7.04
C ALA A 90 0.60 2.07 7.35
N GLY A 91 -0.67 2.34 7.05
CA GLY A 91 -1.31 3.60 7.43
C GLY A 91 -1.45 3.73 8.94
N TYR A 92 -1.92 2.69 9.62
CA TYR A 92 -2.03 2.68 11.08
C TYR A 92 -0.64 2.86 11.74
N GLU A 93 0.36 2.10 11.32
CA GLU A 93 1.70 2.12 11.91
C GLU A 93 2.41 3.45 11.70
N ASN A 94 2.27 4.07 10.53
CA ASN A 94 2.93 5.35 10.23
C ASN A 94 2.22 6.57 10.83
N PHE A 95 0.89 6.56 10.90
CA PHE A 95 0.13 7.75 11.27
C PHE A 95 -0.53 7.68 12.64
N VAL A 96 -0.82 6.49 13.17
CA VAL A 96 -1.50 6.35 14.45
C VAL A 96 -0.55 5.90 15.54
N SER A 97 -0.02 4.69 15.47
CA SER A 97 0.84 4.14 16.51
C SER A 97 1.62 2.93 16.01
N LYS A 98 2.83 2.73 16.51
CA LYS A 98 3.59 1.50 16.27
C LYS A 98 2.85 0.30 16.88
N ILE A 99 2.67 -0.74 16.10
CA ILE A 99 2.04 -1.97 16.56
C ILE A 99 3.07 -2.78 17.34
N HIS A 100 2.95 -2.77 18.66
CA HIS A 100 3.76 -3.60 19.57
C HIS A 100 3.13 -5.00 19.68
N ILE A 101 3.32 -5.80 18.65
CA ILE A 101 3.07 -7.23 18.74
C ILE A 101 4.36 -7.83 19.28
N GLY A 102 4.34 -8.37 20.51
CA GLY A 102 5.49 -9.06 21.10
C GLY A 102 6.11 -10.07 20.14
N GLU A 103 7.23 -10.68 20.51
CA GLU A 103 7.95 -11.69 19.72
C GLU A 103 7.05 -12.90 19.42
N HIS A 104 6.05 -12.72 18.54
CA HIS A 104 5.30 -13.82 17.96
C HIS A 104 6.02 -14.31 16.71
N GLU A 105 6.28 -15.62 16.64
CA GLU A 105 6.93 -16.31 15.53
C GLU A 105 6.28 -16.06 14.16
N ASP A 106 4.98 -15.71 14.14
CA ASP A 106 4.19 -15.47 12.94
C ASP A 106 4.20 -14.01 12.44
N ARG A 107 5.13 -13.19 12.94
CA ARG A 107 5.24 -11.79 12.50
C ARG A 107 5.75 -11.73 11.06
N PRO A 108 4.96 -11.23 10.10
CA PRO A 108 5.47 -11.00 8.74
C PRO A 108 6.72 -10.10 8.78
N SER A 109 7.76 -10.47 8.06
CA SER A 109 9.07 -9.77 8.07
C SER A 109 8.99 -8.28 7.70
N TRP A 110 7.89 -7.86 7.08
CA TRP A 110 7.63 -6.47 6.70
C TRP A 110 6.95 -5.65 7.80
N MET A 111 6.38 -6.27 8.84
CA MET A 111 5.68 -5.59 9.93
C MET A 111 6.69 -5.02 10.94
N GLY A 112 6.62 -3.72 11.23
CA GLY A 112 7.52 -3.01 12.16
C GLY A 112 8.80 -2.48 11.54
N THR A 113 9.06 -2.75 10.25
CA THR A 113 10.16 -2.16 9.48
C THR A 113 9.63 -1.41 8.24
N VAL A 114 8.34 -1.02 8.29
CA VAL A 114 7.71 -0.36 7.14
C VAL A 114 8.27 1.05 7.03
N ASP A 115 9.37 1.16 6.30
CA ASP A 115 9.82 2.42 5.78
C ASP A 115 8.77 2.95 4.79
N PHE A 116 8.35 4.20 4.96
CA PHE A 116 7.35 4.86 4.13
C PHE A 116 7.69 4.79 2.63
N SER A 117 8.97 4.74 2.30
CA SER A 117 9.47 4.59 0.94
C SER A 117 9.14 3.21 0.35
N ASN A 118 9.43 2.13 1.07
CA ASN A 118 9.13 0.76 0.67
C ASN A 118 7.63 0.50 0.52
N MET A 119 6.80 1.17 1.32
CA MET A 119 5.36 1.08 1.24
C MET A 119 4.80 1.69 -0.05
N LYS A 120 5.29 2.88 -0.45
CA LYS A 120 4.87 3.54 -1.69
C LYS A 120 5.09 2.64 -2.91
N ILE A 121 6.25 1.96 -2.98
CA ILE A 121 6.59 1.05 -4.08
C ILE A 121 5.64 -0.15 -4.10
N LYS A 122 5.34 -0.77 -2.95
CA LYS A 122 4.39 -1.88 -2.86
C LYS A 122 2.97 -1.48 -3.28
N LEU A 123 2.51 -0.30 -2.85
CA LEU A 123 1.19 0.22 -3.23
C LEU A 123 1.10 0.42 -4.75
N ILE A 124 2.10 1.06 -5.36
CA ILE A 124 2.11 1.28 -6.81
C ILE A 124 2.22 -0.02 -7.59
N ALA A 125 3.08 -0.95 -7.15
CA ALA A 125 3.18 -2.26 -7.77
C ALA A 125 1.83 -3.00 -7.77
N SER A 126 1.08 -2.93 -6.67
CA SER A 126 -0.26 -3.52 -6.58
C SER A 126 -1.25 -2.84 -7.53
N ILE A 127 -1.24 -1.50 -7.63
CA ILE A 127 -2.11 -0.75 -8.54
C ILE A 127 -1.78 -1.08 -10.01
N VAL A 128 -0.50 -1.17 -10.36
CA VAL A 128 -0.05 -1.57 -11.69
C VAL A 128 -0.52 -3.00 -12.03
N ALA A 129 -0.38 -3.94 -11.07
CA ALA A 129 -0.83 -5.31 -11.26
C ALA A 129 -2.36 -5.41 -11.45
N ILE A 130 -3.15 -4.72 -10.62
CA ILE A 130 -4.62 -4.66 -10.75
C ILE A 130 -5.01 -4.07 -12.10
N SER A 131 -4.40 -2.97 -12.53
CA SER A 131 -4.69 -2.35 -13.81
C SER A 131 -4.28 -3.22 -15.01
N ALA A 132 -3.19 -4.01 -14.89
CA ALA A 132 -2.78 -4.97 -15.91
C ALA A 132 -3.80 -6.10 -16.07
N ILE A 133 -4.34 -6.63 -14.95
CA ILE A 133 -5.36 -7.69 -14.98
C ILE A 133 -6.66 -7.15 -15.57
N ALA A 134 -7.09 -5.94 -15.20
CA ALA A 134 -8.26 -5.29 -15.79
C ALA A 134 -8.11 -5.12 -17.31
N LEU A 135 -6.91 -4.74 -17.76
CA LEU A 135 -6.59 -4.61 -19.19
C LEU A 135 -6.61 -5.97 -19.88
N LEU A 136 -5.98 -6.99 -19.30
CA LEU A 136 -5.97 -8.36 -19.84
C LEU A 136 -7.41 -8.90 -19.98
N ARG A 137 -8.26 -8.72 -18.97
CA ARG A 137 -9.67 -9.10 -19.00
C ARG A 137 -10.44 -8.42 -20.15
N ALA A 138 -10.14 -7.16 -20.46
CA ALA A 138 -10.74 -6.44 -21.56
C ALA A 138 -10.22 -6.91 -22.94
N PHE A 139 -9.05 -7.52 -23.01
CA PHE A 139 -8.47 -8.08 -24.25
C PHE A 139 -8.97 -9.50 -24.57
N LEU A 140 -9.34 -10.30 -23.58
CA LEU A 140 -9.77 -11.69 -23.79
C LEU A 140 -10.89 -11.83 -24.83
N PRO A 141 -12.00 -11.05 -24.77
CA PRO A 141 -13.07 -11.15 -25.76
C PRO A 141 -12.65 -10.79 -27.19
N LEU A 142 -11.51 -10.09 -27.38
CA LEU A 142 -11.00 -9.76 -28.72
C LEU A 142 -10.47 -10.97 -29.49
N ALA A 143 -10.19 -12.09 -28.80
CA ALA A 143 -9.79 -13.34 -29.43
C ALA A 143 -10.97 -14.02 -30.14
N ASP A 144 -12.20 -13.69 -29.76
CA ASP A 144 -13.41 -14.27 -30.36
C ASP A 144 -13.83 -13.51 -31.61
N ALA A 145 -13.99 -14.24 -32.70
CA ALA A 145 -14.47 -13.70 -33.95
C ALA A 145 -15.93 -13.24 -33.83
N GLY A 146 -16.15 -11.98 -33.49
CA GLY A 146 -17.49 -11.39 -33.36
C GLY A 146 -17.71 -10.57 -32.09
N ALA A 147 -16.79 -10.57 -31.14
CA ALA A 147 -16.90 -9.74 -29.95
C ALA A 147 -16.81 -8.24 -30.29
N ARG A 148 -17.79 -7.48 -29.85
CA ARG A 148 -17.78 -6.02 -29.96
C ARG A 148 -17.09 -5.43 -28.74
N VAL A 149 -15.83 -5.06 -28.92
CA VAL A 149 -15.10 -4.30 -27.87
C VAL A 149 -15.22 -2.82 -28.22
N ASP A 150 -15.58 -2.01 -27.23
CA ASP A 150 -15.57 -0.55 -27.39
C ASP A 150 -14.12 -0.04 -27.47
N PRO A 151 -13.68 0.50 -28.64
CA PRO A 151 -12.32 0.97 -28.80
C PRO A 151 -12.01 2.18 -27.93
N VAL A 152 -13.02 2.93 -27.48
CA VAL A 152 -12.85 4.06 -26.59
C VAL A 152 -12.53 3.58 -25.19
N GLN A 153 -13.28 2.58 -24.70
CA GLN A 153 -13.02 1.97 -23.40
C GLN A 153 -11.62 1.34 -23.34
N LEU A 154 -11.24 0.59 -24.37
CA LEU A 154 -9.92 -0.04 -24.45
C LEU A 154 -8.79 0.99 -24.42
N ARG A 155 -8.93 2.08 -25.18
CA ARG A 155 -7.96 3.18 -25.20
C ARG A 155 -7.77 3.79 -23.82
N TRP A 156 -8.86 4.01 -23.08
CA TRP A 156 -8.78 4.54 -21.73
C TRP A 156 -8.11 3.57 -20.77
N LEU A 157 -8.42 2.27 -20.83
CA LEU A 157 -7.76 1.26 -20.00
C LEU A 157 -6.24 1.22 -20.24
N VAL A 158 -5.82 1.22 -21.50
CA VAL A 158 -4.39 1.27 -21.85
C VAL A 158 -3.74 2.56 -21.34
N THR A 159 -4.39 3.70 -21.52
CA THR A 159 -3.88 5.01 -21.09
C THR A 159 -3.71 5.04 -19.57
N ILE A 160 -4.69 4.58 -18.83
CA ILE A 160 -4.66 4.52 -17.35
C ILE A 160 -3.55 3.57 -16.88
N HIS A 161 -3.46 2.38 -17.48
CA HIS A 161 -2.41 1.42 -17.15
C HIS A 161 -1.01 2.00 -17.38
N LEU A 162 -0.77 2.60 -18.55
CA LEU A 162 0.52 3.23 -18.87
C LEU A 162 0.83 4.40 -17.91
N THR A 163 -0.18 5.18 -17.52
CA THR A 163 0.00 6.25 -16.53
C THR A 163 0.46 5.71 -15.20
N PHE A 164 -0.12 4.59 -14.72
CA PHE A 164 0.33 3.96 -13.47
C PHE A 164 1.75 3.38 -13.58
N VAL A 165 2.08 2.73 -14.72
CA VAL A 165 3.43 2.22 -14.97
C VAL A 165 4.46 3.35 -14.95
N VAL A 166 4.20 4.44 -15.68
CA VAL A 166 5.09 5.62 -15.71
C VAL A 166 5.23 6.24 -14.31
N SER A 167 4.13 6.40 -13.59
CA SER A 167 4.15 6.91 -12.21
C SER A 167 4.98 6.02 -11.28
N GLY A 168 4.86 4.70 -11.44
CA GLY A 168 5.64 3.73 -10.68
C GLY A 168 7.14 3.82 -10.96
N VAL A 169 7.51 3.94 -12.23
CA VAL A 169 8.92 4.11 -12.64
C VAL A 169 9.48 5.43 -12.10
N LEU A 170 8.73 6.53 -12.20
CA LEU A 170 9.16 7.84 -11.68
C LEU A 170 9.37 7.81 -10.16
N LEU A 171 8.48 7.13 -9.42
CA LEU A 171 8.65 6.96 -7.98
C LEU A 171 9.87 6.11 -7.63
N ALA A 172 10.10 5.02 -8.35
CA ALA A 172 11.28 4.18 -8.14
C ALA A 172 12.58 4.93 -8.43
N VAL A 173 12.60 5.75 -9.48
CA VAL A 173 13.74 6.61 -9.83
C VAL A 173 13.97 7.68 -8.75
N MET A 174 12.90 8.32 -8.26
CA MET A 174 13.00 9.31 -7.19
C MET A 174 13.58 8.67 -5.91
N ASP A 175 13.09 7.50 -5.53
CA ASP A 175 13.57 6.76 -4.36
C ASP A 175 15.04 6.37 -4.50
N TRP A 176 15.44 5.90 -5.66
CA TRP A 176 16.83 5.58 -5.97
C TRP A 176 17.77 6.80 -5.90
N ILE A 177 17.34 7.96 -6.39
CA ILE A 177 18.11 9.21 -6.31
C ILE A 177 18.24 9.63 -4.85
N THR A 178 17.16 9.58 -4.07
CA THR A 178 17.17 9.95 -2.65
C THR A 178 18.11 9.05 -1.84
N SER A 179 18.03 7.74 -2.03
CA SER A 179 18.89 6.76 -1.36
C SER A 179 20.38 6.99 -1.67
N ARG A 180 20.68 7.37 -2.92
CA ARG A 180 22.06 7.74 -3.29
C ARG A 180 22.53 9.06 -2.67
N ALA A 181 21.66 10.06 -2.59
CA ALA A 181 21.99 11.33 -1.97
C ALA A 181 22.31 11.15 -0.47
N GLU A 182 21.54 10.31 0.22
CA GLU A 182 21.79 9.99 1.64
C GLU A 182 23.09 9.21 1.84
N SER A 183 23.43 8.29 0.96
CA SER A 183 24.68 7.52 1.04
C SER A 183 25.94 8.35 0.73
N HIS A 184 25.79 9.49 0.06
CA HIS A 184 26.88 10.41 -0.27
C HIS A 184 26.93 11.64 0.66
N ALA A 185 26.03 11.78 1.61
CA ALA A 185 26.12 12.79 2.64
C ALA A 185 27.35 12.45 3.53
N PRO A 186 28.47 13.19 3.45
CA PRO A 186 29.68 12.80 4.15
C PRO A 186 29.44 12.90 5.66
N ALA A 187 30.20 12.10 6.41
CA ALA A 187 30.38 12.16 7.86
C ALA A 187 30.94 13.52 8.37
N ALA A 188 30.57 14.60 7.71
CA ALA A 188 30.98 15.98 8.02
C ALA A 188 30.45 16.47 9.37
N ARG A 189 29.79 15.64 10.18
CA ARG A 189 29.36 15.94 11.53
C ARG A 189 30.22 15.32 12.63
N ALA A 190 31.18 14.48 12.30
CA ALA A 190 32.05 13.86 13.29
C ALA A 190 33.23 14.77 13.67
N ASP A 191 33.59 15.78 12.86
CA ASP A 191 34.76 16.64 13.09
C ASP A 191 34.45 17.99 13.78
N LEU A 192 33.21 18.18 14.26
CA LEU A 192 32.83 19.40 14.99
C LEU A 192 32.43 19.15 16.46
N ALA A 193 32.89 18.04 17.03
CA ALA A 193 32.87 17.86 18.48
C ALA A 193 34.23 18.27 19.06
N PRO A 194 34.31 19.34 19.87
CA PRO A 194 35.52 19.72 20.57
C PRO A 194 35.92 18.76 21.67
#